data_c5a91cb88b14c3f72de4cd104141904c
#
_entry.id   c5a91cb88b14c3f72de4cd104141904c
#
_cell.length_a   1.000
_cell.length_b   1.000
_cell.length_c   1.000
_cell.angle_alpha   90.00
_cell.angle_beta   90.00
_cell.angle_gamma   90.00
#
_symmetry.space_group_name_H-M   'P 1'
#
loop_
_entity.id
_entity.type
_entity.pdbx_description
1 polymer ?
#
loop_
_entity_poly.entity_id
_entity_poly.type
_entity_poly.pdbx_seq_one_letter_code
_entity_poly.pdbx_strand_id
1 'polypeptide(L)'
;WLSGLLPDGGVALSGLRQHINCRPDKRSAIRRGLLVATLMLAGCSHPQPEQEGRPQAWLEPGARVTLPAPGISPAVSSQQLLTGSFNGKTQSLLVMLNADDKKLTLAGLSSVGIRLFLVTYDEKGLHAEQSIVVPQLPPASQVLADVMLSHWPISAWQPQLPKGWTLTDIGDKRELRNARGKLVTEITYLNRKGKREPISIEQHVFKYHITI
;
A
#
# COMPACT_ATOMS: atom_id res chain seq x y z
N TRP A 1 -30.38 37.38 0.33
CA TRP A 1 -31.50 37.17 -0.58
C TRP A 1 -31.47 35.77 -1.09
N LEU A 2 -32.25 34.94 -0.70
CA LEU A 2 -33.49 34.21 -0.60
C LEU A 2 -33.10 32.75 -0.41
N SER A 3 -33.32 32.07 0.69
CA SER A 3 -34.58 31.53 1.25
C SER A 3 -35.40 30.68 0.24
N GLY A 4 -35.56 29.43 0.64
CA GLY A 4 -36.64 28.56 0.21
C GLY A 4 -36.15 27.24 -0.36
N LEU A 5 -36.57 26.09 0.00
CA LEU A 5 -37.69 25.48 0.66
C LEU A 5 -37.42 23.97 0.70
N LEU A 6 -37.56 23.34 1.85
CA LEU A 6 -37.83 21.91 1.95
C LEU A 6 -39.25 21.60 1.46
N PRO A 7 -39.50 20.38 1.03
CA PRO A 7 -40.72 19.74 1.48
C PRO A 7 -40.46 18.41 2.20
N ASP A 8 -41.14 18.34 3.30
CA ASP A 8 -41.57 17.15 4.03
C ASP A 8 -42.24 16.12 3.12
N GLY A 9 -42.09 14.87 3.48
CA GLY A 9 -42.82 13.78 2.88
C GLY A 9 -42.62 12.48 3.64
N GLY A 10 -43.23 12.40 4.82
CA GLY A 10 -43.32 11.16 5.58
C GLY A 10 -44.24 10.14 4.90
N VAL A 11 -43.84 8.88 4.90
CA VAL A 11 -44.77 7.74 4.79
C VAL A 11 -44.38 6.68 5.80
N ALA A 12 -45.23 6.53 6.77
CA ALA A 12 -45.28 5.40 7.69
C ALA A 12 -46.06 4.25 7.02
N LEU A 13 -45.54 3.03 7.16
CA LEU A 13 -46.34 1.79 7.10
C LEU A 13 -45.51 0.74 7.86
N SER A 14 -45.88 0.46 9.09
CA SER A 14 -46.77 -0.59 9.61
C SER A 14 -46.40 -2.02 9.21
N GLY A 15 -45.90 -2.76 10.22
CA GLY A 15 -46.49 -4.00 10.62
C GLY A 15 -45.95 -5.29 10.01
N LEU A 16 -45.20 -6.02 10.81
CA LEU A 16 -45.44 -7.46 10.92
C LEU A 16 -44.72 -7.99 12.19
N ARG A 17 -45.53 -8.14 13.22
CA ARG A 17 -45.25 -8.97 14.41
C ARG A 17 -45.20 -10.43 13.96
N GLN A 18 -44.10 -11.11 14.17
CA GLN A 18 -44.16 -12.58 14.40
C GLN A 18 -43.78 -12.88 15.83
N HIS A 19 -44.81 -13.24 16.56
CA HIS A 19 -44.73 -13.92 17.85
C HIS A 19 -44.10 -15.31 17.64
N ILE A 20 -42.97 -15.56 18.20
CA ILE A 20 -42.57 -16.93 18.53
C ILE A 20 -42.55 -17.06 20.04
N ASN A 21 -43.55 -17.75 20.49
CA ASN A 21 -43.77 -18.16 21.86
C ASN A 21 -42.90 -19.38 22.13
N CYS A 22 -41.90 -19.30 22.98
CA CYS A 22 -41.29 -20.48 23.59
C CYS A 22 -41.39 -20.39 25.10
N ARG A 23 -42.14 -21.34 25.64
CA ARG A 23 -42.41 -21.56 27.08
C ARG A 23 -41.11 -21.86 27.85
N PRO A 24 -41.05 -21.44 29.12
CA PRO A 24 -39.95 -21.80 30.00
C PRO A 24 -40.22 -23.19 30.60
N ASP A 25 -39.26 -24.07 30.53
CA ASP A 25 -39.25 -25.26 31.35
C ASP A 25 -38.31 -25.06 32.55
N LYS A 26 -38.86 -25.40 33.70
CA LYS A 26 -38.27 -25.22 35.03
C LYS A 26 -37.40 -26.41 35.40
N ARG A 27 -36.39 -26.12 36.20
CA ARG A 27 -35.67 -26.92 37.21
C ARG A 27 -34.29 -27.40 36.83
N SER A 28 -33.29 -26.79 37.44
CA SER A 28 -32.57 -27.38 38.58
C SER A 28 -31.47 -26.49 39.11
N ALA A 29 -31.61 -26.11 40.35
CA ALA A 29 -30.65 -26.07 41.45
C ALA A 29 -29.19 -25.70 41.26
N ILE A 30 -28.88 -24.56 41.81
CA ILE A 30 -27.79 -24.23 42.76
C ILE A 30 -26.44 -24.93 42.57
N ARG A 31 -25.45 -24.15 42.17
CA ARG A 31 -24.15 -24.15 42.85
C ARG A 31 -23.44 -22.78 42.68
N ARG A 32 -23.20 -22.19 43.84
CA ARG A 32 -22.36 -21.01 44.02
C ARG A 32 -20.98 -21.28 43.45
N GLY A 33 -20.54 -20.49 42.47
CA GLY A 33 -19.17 -20.42 42.00
C GLY A 33 -18.92 -19.00 41.59
N LEU A 34 -18.24 -18.30 42.47
CA LEU A 34 -17.72 -16.96 42.25
C LEU A 34 -16.70 -17.03 41.12
N LEU A 35 -17.07 -16.67 39.89
CA LEU A 35 -16.16 -16.56 38.75
C LEU A 35 -15.96 -15.07 38.47
N VAL A 36 -14.83 -14.61 38.95
CA VAL A 36 -14.24 -13.33 38.59
C VAL A 36 -14.05 -13.31 37.08
N ALA A 37 -14.89 -12.56 36.37
CA ALA A 37 -14.74 -12.30 34.96
C ALA A 37 -13.62 -11.25 34.77
N THR A 38 -12.39 -11.73 34.63
CA THR A 38 -11.28 -10.94 34.12
C THR A 38 -11.56 -10.67 32.65
N LEU A 39 -12.04 -9.48 32.32
CA LEU A 39 -12.06 -8.98 30.96
C LEU A 39 -10.60 -8.83 30.48
N MET A 40 -10.13 -9.82 29.77
CA MET A 40 -8.94 -9.71 28.94
C MET A 40 -9.32 -8.82 27.74
N LEU A 41 -8.95 -7.53 27.81
CA LEU A 41 -8.85 -6.71 26.60
C LEU A 41 -7.68 -7.26 25.77
N ALA A 42 -7.97 -8.28 24.97
CA ALA A 42 -7.09 -8.67 23.89
C ALA A 42 -7.16 -7.55 22.84
N GLY A 43 -6.22 -6.61 22.92
CA GLY A 43 -5.96 -5.68 21.83
C GLY A 43 -5.59 -6.49 20.61
N CYS A 44 -6.50 -6.59 19.64
CA CYS A 44 -6.21 -7.12 18.32
C CYS A 44 -5.33 -6.12 17.59
N SER A 45 -4.01 -6.20 17.78
CA SER A 45 -3.09 -5.78 16.75
C SER A 45 -3.32 -6.74 15.58
N HIS A 46 -3.95 -6.26 14.51
CA HIS A 46 -4.04 -7.00 13.26
C HIS A 46 -2.66 -6.97 12.61
N PRO A 47 -1.89 -8.06 12.62
CA PRO A 47 -0.79 -8.19 11.69
C PRO A 47 -1.42 -8.23 10.29
N GLN A 48 -0.96 -7.39 9.38
CA GLN A 48 -1.29 -7.57 7.96
C GLN A 48 -0.84 -8.98 7.57
N PRO A 49 -1.66 -9.73 6.81
CA PRO A 49 -1.30 -11.07 6.42
C PRO A 49 0.06 -11.05 5.71
N GLU A 50 0.99 -11.83 6.23
CA GLU A 50 2.25 -12.12 5.57
C GLU A 50 1.91 -12.71 4.21
N GLN A 51 2.33 -12.05 3.14
CA GLN A 51 2.24 -12.64 1.81
C GLN A 51 3.31 -13.71 1.70
N GLU A 52 2.95 -14.95 1.95
CA GLU A 52 3.78 -16.09 1.60
C GLU A 52 4.03 -16.05 0.09
N GLY A 53 5.31 -15.97 -0.30
CA GLY A 53 5.73 -15.89 -1.67
C GLY A 53 6.19 -14.48 -2.08
N ARG A 54 6.50 -14.36 -3.37
CA ARG A 54 6.95 -13.07 -3.92
C ARG A 54 5.78 -12.11 -4.03
N PRO A 55 5.92 -10.87 -3.54
CA PRO A 55 4.85 -9.89 -3.55
C PRO A 55 4.45 -9.52 -4.98
N GLN A 56 3.18 -9.16 -5.15
CA GLN A 56 2.62 -8.72 -6.42
C GLN A 56 2.09 -7.30 -6.31
N ALA A 57 2.20 -6.55 -7.39
CA ALA A 57 1.67 -5.21 -7.53
C ALA A 57 0.85 -5.06 -8.81
N TRP A 58 -0.02 -4.06 -8.83
CA TRP A 58 -0.77 -3.69 -10.01
C TRP A 58 0.04 -2.71 -10.87
N LEU A 59 0.14 -2.99 -12.15
CA LEU A 59 0.70 -2.05 -13.14
C LEU A 59 -0.42 -1.20 -13.78
N GLU A 60 -1.55 -1.83 -14.05
CA GLU A 60 -2.81 -1.21 -14.45
C GLU A 60 -3.98 -2.12 -14.02
N PRO A 61 -5.23 -1.66 -14.03
CA PRO A 61 -6.38 -2.52 -13.77
C PRO A 61 -6.37 -3.75 -14.68
N GLY A 62 -6.39 -4.94 -14.07
CA GLY A 62 -6.32 -6.21 -14.80
C GLY A 62 -4.92 -6.74 -15.10
N ALA A 63 -3.86 -5.97 -14.85
CA ALA A 63 -2.47 -6.41 -15.05
C ALA A 63 -1.67 -6.35 -13.74
N ARG A 64 -1.30 -7.52 -13.23
CA ARG A 64 -0.41 -7.68 -12.07
C ARG A 64 0.98 -8.11 -12.50
N VAL A 65 1.95 -7.75 -11.70
CA VAL A 65 3.33 -8.20 -11.84
C VAL A 65 3.82 -8.77 -10.52
N THR A 66 4.57 -9.85 -10.57
CA THR A 66 5.36 -10.33 -9.43
C THR A 66 6.61 -9.49 -9.33
N LEU A 67 6.92 -8.95 -8.15
CA LEU A 67 8.11 -8.13 -7.99
C LEU A 67 9.39 -8.94 -8.22
N PRO A 68 10.46 -8.34 -8.73
CA PRO A 68 11.78 -8.95 -8.80
C PRO A 68 12.26 -9.42 -7.42
N ALA A 69 13.33 -10.22 -7.38
CA ALA A 69 13.99 -10.57 -6.13
C ALA A 69 14.46 -9.30 -5.38
N PRO A 70 14.51 -9.32 -4.03
CA PRO A 70 14.80 -8.12 -3.24
C PRO A 70 16.23 -7.61 -3.37
N GLY A 71 17.16 -8.47 -3.82
CA GLY A 71 18.58 -8.13 -3.91
C GLY A 71 18.91 -7.13 -5.02
N ILE A 72 19.81 -6.20 -4.71
CA ILE A 72 20.38 -5.25 -5.66
C ILE A 72 21.88 -5.06 -5.41
N SER A 73 22.65 -4.90 -6.48
CA SER A 73 24.08 -4.58 -6.42
C SER A 73 24.42 -3.53 -7.49
N PRO A 74 25.14 -2.45 -7.14
CA PRO A 74 25.62 -2.10 -5.79
C PRO A 74 24.48 -1.76 -4.82
N ALA A 75 24.75 -1.83 -3.52
CA ALA A 75 23.79 -1.51 -2.48
C ALA A 75 23.29 -0.05 -2.61
N VAL A 76 22.02 0.16 -2.28
CA VAL A 76 21.36 1.47 -2.30
C VAL A 76 21.03 1.87 -0.87
N SER A 77 21.44 3.07 -0.48
CA SER A 77 21.04 3.70 0.78
C SER A 77 20.69 5.15 0.49
N SER A 78 19.46 5.54 0.78
CA SER A 78 19.00 6.91 0.57
C SER A 78 18.00 7.33 1.62
N GLN A 79 17.99 8.64 1.90
CA GLN A 79 17.00 9.30 2.72
C GLN A 79 16.45 10.47 1.89
N GLN A 80 15.16 10.45 1.61
CA GLN A 80 14.55 11.38 0.66
C GLN A 80 13.18 11.84 1.19
N LEU A 81 12.85 13.09 0.92
CA LEU A 81 11.49 13.59 1.13
C LEU A 81 10.67 13.28 -0.12
N LEU A 82 9.73 12.35 0.02
CA LEU A 82 8.78 12.03 -1.05
C LEU A 82 7.52 12.87 -0.88
N THR A 83 7.10 13.51 -1.95
CA THR A 83 5.83 14.22 -2.01
C THR A 83 4.93 13.56 -3.04
N GLY A 84 3.90 12.88 -2.56
CA GLY A 84 2.90 12.23 -3.39
C GLY A 84 1.68 13.10 -3.59
N SER A 85 1.17 13.14 -4.81
CA SER A 85 -0.07 13.83 -5.18
C SER A 85 -1.04 12.84 -5.84
N PHE A 86 -2.24 12.76 -5.26
CA PHE A 86 -3.31 11.88 -5.74
C PHE A 86 -4.68 12.54 -5.48
N ASN A 87 -5.54 12.57 -6.49
CA ASN A 87 -6.89 13.17 -6.41
C ASN A 87 -6.90 14.59 -5.79
N GLY A 88 -5.93 15.44 -6.17
CA GLY A 88 -5.82 16.81 -5.66
C GLY A 88 -5.35 16.93 -4.21
N LYS A 89 -5.01 15.82 -3.57
CA LYS A 89 -4.41 15.80 -2.23
C LYS A 89 -2.91 15.54 -2.34
N THR A 90 -2.14 16.26 -1.55
CA THR A 90 -0.69 16.14 -1.49
C THR A 90 -0.25 15.73 -0.10
N GLN A 91 0.66 14.78 0.00
CA GLN A 91 1.22 14.31 1.25
C GLN A 91 2.72 14.11 1.09
N SER A 92 3.48 14.54 2.10
CA SER A 92 4.93 14.38 2.14
C SER A 92 5.33 13.44 3.26
N LEU A 93 6.28 12.58 2.97
CA LEU A 93 6.87 11.61 3.90
C LEU A 93 8.39 11.63 3.75
N LEU A 94 9.09 11.55 4.87
CA LEU A 94 10.52 11.26 4.85
C LEU A 94 10.68 9.74 4.71
N VAL A 95 11.34 9.30 3.65
CA VAL A 95 11.51 7.88 3.35
C VAL A 95 12.97 7.51 3.41
N MET A 96 13.28 6.46 4.15
CA MET A 96 14.59 5.84 4.23
C MET A 96 14.56 4.52 3.47
N LEU A 97 15.36 4.41 2.42
CA LEU A 97 15.56 3.20 1.63
C LEU A 97 16.94 2.64 1.91
N ASN A 98 17.00 1.36 2.28
CA ASN A 98 18.22 0.57 2.35
C ASN A 98 17.99 -0.74 1.62
N ALA A 99 18.83 -1.04 0.65
CA ALA A 99 18.78 -2.29 -0.10
C ALA A 99 20.20 -2.79 -0.38
N ASP A 100 20.43 -4.07 -0.17
CA ASP A 100 21.66 -4.77 -0.47
C ASP A 100 21.40 -5.98 -1.37
N ASP A 101 22.32 -6.90 -1.46
CA ASP A 101 22.22 -8.10 -2.30
C ASP A 101 21.14 -9.11 -1.87
N LYS A 102 20.54 -8.93 -0.69
CA LYS A 102 19.60 -9.90 -0.08
C LYS A 102 18.28 -9.30 0.35
N LYS A 103 18.29 -8.03 0.75
CA LYS A 103 17.19 -7.43 1.50
C LYS A 103 16.96 -5.98 1.10
N LEU A 104 15.68 -5.60 1.02
CA LEU A 104 15.22 -4.24 0.91
C LEU A 104 14.47 -3.87 2.19
N THR A 105 14.78 -2.69 2.74
CA THR A 105 14.08 -2.09 3.87
C THR A 105 13.65 -0.68 3.50
N LEU A 106 12.38 -0.37 3.69
CA LEU A 106 11.78 0.93 3.43
C LEU A 106 11.05 1.41 4.69
N ALA A 107 11.50 2.52 5.27
CA ALA A 107 10.85 3.14 6.41
C ALA A 107 10.27 4.49 6.01
N GLY A 108 9.00 4.73 6.34
CA GLY A 108 8.35 6.04 6.21
C GLY A 108 8.25 6.73 7.57
N LEU A 109 8.67 7.98 7.61
CA LEU A 109 8.63 8.82 8.81
C LEU A 109 7.80 10.08 8.54
N SER A 110 7.15 10.57 9.59
CA SER A 110 6.52 11.89 9.57
C SER A 110 7.57 13.01 9.53
N SER A 111 7.13 14.24 9.30
CA SER A 111 7.99 15.43 9.33
C SER A 111 8.68 15.66 10.68
N VAL A 112 8.15 15.08 11.76
CA VAL A 112 8.74 15.15 13.10
C VAL A 112 9.54 13.88 13.47
N GLY A 113 9.80 12.99 12.51
CA GLY A 113 10.64 11.80 12.68
C GLY A 113 9.95 10.59 13.32
N ILE A 114 8.63 10.61 13.49
CA ILE A 114 7.89 9.44 13.98
C ILE A 114 7.76 8.41 12.85
N ARG A 115 8.17 7.17 13.12
CA ARG A 115 8.02 6.06 12.16
C ARG A 115 6.54 5.74 11.95
N LEU A 116 6.08 5.86 10.72
CA LEU A 116 4.71 5.59 10.30
C LEU A 116 4.55 4.15 9.85
N PHE A 117 5.52 3.67 9.08
CA PHE A 117 5.56 2.29 8.61
C PHE A 117 6.99 1.79 8.41
N LEU A 118 7.13 0.48 8.39
CA LEU A 118 8.35 -0.23 8.00
C LEU A 118 7.97 -1.36 7.06
N VAL A 119 8.63 -1.43 5.93
CA VAL A 119 8.48 -2.50 4.95
C VAL A 119 9.82 -3.20 4.79
N THR A 120 9.82 -4.51 4.90
CA THR A 120 10.99 -5.36 4.66
C THR A 120 10.63 -6.38 3.60
N TYR A 121 11.50 -6.53 2.61
CA TYR A 121 11.38 -7.55 1.57
C TYR A 121 12.70 -8.31 1.45
N ASP A 122 12.67 -9.59 1.70
CA ASP A 122 13.80 -10.52 1.65
C ASP A 122 13.39 -11.89 1.09
N GLU A 123 14.23 -12.91 1.25
CA GLU A 123 13.94 -14.27 0.79
C GLU A 123 12.69 -14.90 1.42
N LYS A 124 12.29 -14.43 2.61
CA LYS A 124 11.09 -14.90 3.31
C LYS A 124 9.81 -14.21 2.82
N GLY A 125 9.94 -13.23 1.93
CA GLY A 125 8.83 -12.47 1.37
C GLY A 125 8.72 -11.05 1.89
N LEU A 126 7.53 -10.48 1.76
CA LEU A 126 7.19 -9.11 2.14
C LEU A 126 6.63 -9.09 3.56
N HIS A 127 7.26 -8.28 4.40
CA HIS A 127 6.80 -7.99 5.76
C HIS A 127 6.54 -6.49 5.90
N ALA A 128 5.35 -6.11 6.35
CA ALA A 128 4.98 -4.72 6.53
C ALA A 128 4.43 -4.47 7.93
N GLU A 129 5.00 -3.49 8.61
CA GLU A 129 4.55 -3.00 9.90
C GLU A 129 4.04 -1.57 9.72
N GLN A 130 2.83 -1.30 10.17
CA GLN A 130 2.25 0.03 10.19
C GLN A 130 2.00 0.47 11.63
N SER A 131 2.75 1.48 12.08
CA SER A 131 2.64 1.99 13.44
C SER A 131 1.48 2.99 13.61
N ILE A 132 1.15 3.70 12.53
CA ILE A 132 0.08 4.69 12.47
C ILE A 132 -0.64 4.52 11.14
N VAL A 133 -1.97 4.55 11.15
CA VAL A 133 -2.76 4.54 9.91
C VAL A 133 -2.50 5.84 9.16
N VAL A 134 -1.85 5.73 8.00
CA VAL A 134 -1.65 6.85 7.07
C VAL A 134 -2.77 6.79 6.05
N PRO A 135 -3.70 7.76 6.05
CA PRO A 135 -4.77 7.80 5.06
C PRO A 135 -4.18 7.80 3.64
N GLN A 136 -4.76 6.99 2.76
CA GLN A 136 -4.38 6.92 1.34
C GLN A 136 -2.97 6.40 1.04
N LEU A 137 -2.28 5.80 2.00
CA LEU A 137 -1.05 5.08 1.72
C LEU A 137 -1.38 3.84 0.87
N PRO A 138 -0.74 3.65 -0.29
CA PRO A 138 -0.92 2.45 -1.08
C PRO A 138 -0.49 1.18 -0.32
N PRO A 139 -0.94 -0.01 -0.72
CA PRO A 139 -0.41 -1.26 -0.18
C PRO A 139 1.11 -1.33 -0.28
N ALA A 140 1.76 -1.96 0.70
CA ALA A 140 3.22 -2.05 0.77
C ALA A 140 3.85 -2.62 -0.52
N SER A 141 3.22 -3.61 -1.14
CA SER A 141 3.67 -4.18 -2.42
C SER A 141 3.64 -3.16 -3.57
N GLN A 142 2.69 -2.22 -3.57
CA GLN A 142 2.61 -1.16 -4.57
C GLN A 142 3.71 -0.13 -4.37
N VAL A 143 3.96 0.28 -3.14
CA VAL A 143 5.08 1.19 -2.79
C VAL A 143 6.41 0.56 -3.18
N LEU A 144 6.60 -0.73 -2.89
CA LEU A 144 7.79 -1.46 -3.31
C LEU A 144 7.95 -1.53 -4.83
N ALA A 145 6.86 -1.71 -5.57
CA ALA A 145 6.92 -1.73 -7.03
C ALA A 145 7.48 -0.41 -7.59
N ASP A 146 7.04 0.72 -7.08
CA ASP A 146 7.53 2.05 -7.50
C ASP A 146 9.01 2.23 -7.17
N VAL A 147 9.43 1.84 -5.96
CA VAL A 147 10.84 1.87 -5.54
C VAL A 147 11.70 0.95 -6.42
N MET A 148 11.25 -0.28 -6.64
CA MET A 148 12.01 -1.25 -7.43
C MET A 148 12.04 -0.90 -8.92
N LEU A 149 10.96 -0.34 -9.49
CA LEU A 149 10.95 0.20 -10.85
C LEU A 149 11.98 1.31 -11.01
N SER A 150 12.18 2.11 -9.96
CA SER A 150 13.11 3.24 -9.98
C SER A 150 14.57 2.83 -9.85
N HIS A 151 14.88 1.75 -9.13
CA HIS A 151 16.25 1.41 -8.75
C HIS A 151 16.78 0.11 -9.35
N TRP A 152 15.91 -0.92 -9.55
CA TRP A 152 16.35 -2.21 -10.07
C TRP A 152 16.68 -2.16 -11.57
N PRO A 153 17.61 -2.97 -12.03
CA PRO A 153 17.94 -3.03 -13.45
C PRO A 153 16.76 -3.57 -14.26
N ILE A 154 16.63 -3.13 -15.50
CA ILE A 154 15.58 -3.59 -16.41
C ILE A 154 15.60 -5.11 -16.56
N SER A 155 16.77 -5.73 -16.56
CA SER A 155 16.94 -7.19 -16.65
C SER A 155 16.26 -7.96 -15.52
N ALA A 156 16.12 -7.36 -14.33
CA ALA A 156 15.40 -7.98 -13.21
C ALA A 156 13.88 -7.93 -13.42
N TRP A 157 13.38 -6.95 -14.15
CA TRP A 157 11.96 -6.77 -14.44
C TRP A 157 11.47 -7.55 -15.65
N GLN A 158 12.28 -7.69 -16.69
CA GLN A 158 11.88 -8.32 -17.95
C GLN A 158 11.19 -9.69 -17.77
N PRO A 159 11.70 -10.64 -16.96
CA PRO A 159 11.03 -11.92 -16.76
C PRO A 159 9.69 -11.83 -16.04
N GLN A 160 9.44 -10.72 -15.34
CA GLN A 160 8.25 -10.51 -14.52
C GLN A 160 7.13 -9.80 -15.27
N LEU A 161 7.48 -9.01 -16.28
CA LEU A 161 6.51 -8.21 -17.01
C LEU A 161 5.51 -9.09 -17.79
N PRO A 162 4.22 -8.71 -17.84
CA PRO A 162 3.25 -9.40 -18.67
C PRO A 162 3.68 -9.38 -20.15
N LYS A 163 3.20 -10.35 -20.90
CA LYS A 163 3.52 -10.48 -22.34
C LYS A 163 3.21 -9.17 -23.10
N GLY A 164 4.19 -8.71 -23.87
CA GLY A 164 4.09 -7.51 -24.70
C GLY A 164 4.33 -6.19 -23.96
N TRP A 165 4.53 -6.23 -22.63
CA TRP A 165 4.94 -5.05 -21.89
C TRP A 165 6.43 -4.78 -22.06
N THR A 166 6.80 -3.51 -22.00
CA THR A 166 8.20 -3.08 -22.15
C THR A 166 8.59 -2.13 -21.03
N LEU A 167 9.81 -2.28 -20.53
CA LEU A 167 10.47 -1.33 -19.65
C LEU A 167 11.76 -0.90 -20.32
N THR A 168 11.90 0.40 -20.61
CA THR A 168 13.04 0.93 -21.37
C THR A 168 13.57 2.22 -20.75
N ASP A 169 14.89 2.39 -20.84
CA ASP A 169 15.55 3.64 -20.48
C ASP A 169 15.77 4.49 -21.75
N ILE A 170 15.25 5.72 -21.75
CA ILE A 170 15.34 6.67 -22.86
C ILE A 170 15.84 8.00 -22.30
N GLY A 171 17.12 8.30 -22.52
CA GLY A 171 17.74 9.52 -21.98
C GLY A 171 17.72 9.54 -20.44
N ASP A 172 17.11 10.55 -19.88
CA ASP A 172 16.93 10.74 -18.44
C ASP A 172 15.65 10.10 -17.89
N LYS A 173 14.94 9.32 -18.70
CA LYS A 173 13.67 8.69 -18.33
C LYS A 173 13.71 7.18 -18.41
N ARG A 174 12.88 6.55 -17.59
CA ARG A 174 12.50 5.14 -17.69
C ARG A 174 11.00 5.06 -17.94
N GLU A 175 10.60 4.32 -18.97
CA GLU A 175 9.23 4.19 -19.38
C GLU A 175 8.77 2.74 -19.29
N LEU A 176 7.64 2.53 -18.58
CA LEU A 176 6.89 1.28 -18.59
C LEU A 176 5.69 1.44 -19.52
N ARG A 177 5.63 0.62 -20.56
CA ARG A 177 4.51 0.61 -21.52
C ARG A 177 3.81 -0.74 -21.51
N ASN A 178 2.49 -0.70 -21.65
CA ASN A 178 1.68 -1.92 -21.77
C ASN A 178 1.78 -2.53 -23.18
N ALA A 179 1.13 -3.70 -23.36
CA ALA A 179 1.15 -4.44 -24.62
C ALA A 179 0.60 -3.66 -25.84
N ARG A 180 -0.17 -2.58 -25.59
CA ARG A 180 -0.69 -1.67 -26.62
C ARG A 180 0.22 -0.46 -26.87
N GLY A 181 1.40 -0.43 -26.25
CA GLY A 181 2.34 0.68 -26.34
C GLY A 181 1.96 1.92 -25.51
N LYS A 182 0.87 1.85 -24.71
CA LYS A 182 0.46 2.96 -23.87
C LYS A 182 1.44 3.15 -22.71
N LEU A 183 1.85 4.38 -22.46
CA LEU A 183 2.68 4.74 -21.31
C LEU A 183 1.89 4.56 -20.01
N VAL A 184 2.42 3.74 -19.11
CA VAL A 184 1.82 3.41 -17.82
C VAL A 184 2.52 4.14 -16.70
N THR A 185 3.84 4.04 -16.64
CA THR A 185 4.68 4.70 -15.64
C THR A 185 5.87 5.36 -16.32
N GLU A 186 6.16 6.58 -15.93
CA GLU A 186 7.37 7.31 -16.33
C GLU A 186 8.16 7.71 -15.09
N ILE A 187 9.46 7.42 -15.08
CA ILE A 187 10.37 7.78 -14.00
C ILE A 187 11.42 8.71 -14.59
N THR A 188 11.58 9.89 -14.00
CA THR A 188 12.61 10.85 -14.41
C THR A 188 13.79 10.75 -13.46
N TYR A 189 14.99 10.81 -14.02
CA TYR A 189 16.25 10.73 -13.31
C TYR A 189 17.08 12.00 -13.49
N LEU A 190 17.90 12.25 -12.48
CA LEU A 190 18.95 13.24 -12.54
C LEU A 190 20.30 12.55 -12.33
N ASN A 191 21.29 12.91 -13.16
CA ASN A 191 22.65 12.43 -12.97
C ASN A 191 23.38 13.36 -12.01
N ARG A 192 23.65 12.87 -10.80
CA ARG A 192 24.42 13.58 -9.77
C ARG A 192 25.72 12.85 -9.51
N LYS A 193 26.84 13.50 -9.80
CA LYS A 193 28.19 12.93 -9.58
C LYS A 193 28.38 11.54 -10.20
N GLY A 194 27.85 11.33 -11.42
CA GLY A 194 27.93 10.04 -12.11
C GLY A 194 26.94 8.98 -11.61
N LYS A 195 26.04 9.32 -10.67
CA LYS A 195 25.00 8.45 -10.16
C LYS A 195 23.65 8.88 -10.71
N ARG A 196 22.93 7.94 -11.31
CA ARG A 196 21.58 8.16 -11.84
C ARG A 196 20.59 8.00 -10.68
N GLU A 197 19.98 9.10 -10.27
CA GLU A 197 19.06 9.16 -9.13
C GLU A 197 17.64 9.50 -9.62
N PRO A 198 16.61 8.74 -9.20
CA PRO A 198 15.23 9.07 -9.53
C PRO A 198 14.81 10.35 -8.81
N ILE A 199 14.10 11.24 -9.52
CA ILE A 199 13.61 12.51 -8.99
C ILE A 199 12.09 12.63 -9.07
N SER A 200 11.43 11.84 -9.92
CA SER A 200 9.97 11.79 -9.97
C SER A 200 9.45 10.51 -10.59
N ILE A 201 8.24 10.15 -10.20
CA ILE A 201 7.46 9.03 -10.75
C ILE A 201 6.11 9.58 -11.16
N GLU A 202 5.73 9.39 -12.42
CA GLU A 202 4.41 9.71 -12.94
C GLU A 202 3.69 8.41 -13.30
N GLN A 203 2.57 8.14 -12.63
CA GLN A 203 1.73 6.98 -12.91
C GLN A 203 0.48 7.41 -13.67
N HIS A 204 0.47 7.15 -14.97
CA HIS A 204 -0.53 7.66 -15.89
C HIS A 204 -1.89 6.95 -15.80
N VAL A 205 -1.93 5.73 -15.27
CA VAL A 205 -3.16 4.93 -15.18
C VAL A 205 -3.86 5.15 -13.86
N PHE A 206 -3.14 5.04 -12.74
CA PHE A 206 -3.69 5.28 -11.41
C PHE A 206 -3.73 6.76 -11.02
N LYS A 207 -3.17 7.64 -11.88
CA LYS A 207 -3.25 9.10 -11.73
C LYS A 207 -2.61 9.63 -10.44
N TYR A 208 -1.43 9.16 -10.11
CA TYR A 208 -0.62 9.74 -9.05
C TYR A 208 0.76 10.20 -9.55
N HIS A 209 1.31 11.16 -8.86
CA HIS A 209 2.63 11.71 -9.09
C HIS A 209 3.41 11.70 -7.78
N ILE A 210 4.69 11.31 -7.83
CA ILE A 210 5.61 11.34 -6.70
C ILE A 210 6.82 12.19 -7.11
N THR A 211 7.12 13.21 -6.33
CA THR A 211 8.39 13.95 -6.39
C THR A 211 9.33 13.42 -5.31
N ILE A 212 10.60 13.24 -5.67
CA ILE A 212 11.63 12.65 -4.81
C ILE A 212 12.71 13.70 -4.52
#